data_8e5de0b05e147e0f56737705ed2f0d97
#
_entry.id   8e5de0b05e147e0f56737705ed2f0d97
#
_cell.length_a   1.000
_cell.length_b   1.000
_cell.length_c   1.000
_cell.angle_alpha   90.00
_cell.angle_beta   90.00
_cell.angle_gamma   90.00
#
_symmetry.space_group_name_H-M   'P 1'
#
loop_
_entity.id
_entity.type
_entity.pdbx_description
1 polymer ?
#
loop_
_entity_poly.entity_id
_entity_poly.type
_entity_poly.pdbx_seq_one_letter_code
_entity_poly.pdbx_strand_id
1 'polypeptide(L)'
;YSDVEYEIIPPNQPVTLIETNVETSPEVRDIELFGPNEEDYAVAGPFTVVSPNRRTQKIEIDITLPSGLYYTGDKGLNARTASCQFEYRSIDDANNPVGDWQPLFSWNRTLSTTTPQRFTIATQVPEGRYQVRGKRTNNKNTSYRAGNTLKWDAVRSIIPDNSTYGDVTLLAVKAKATNNLNNDSSARINVD
;
A
#
# COMPACT_ATOMS: atom_id res chain seq x y z
N TYR A 1 11.81 4.05 23.61
CA TYR A 1 11.93 3.13 22.48
C TYR A 1 11.57 3.90 21.21
N SER A 2 12.51 4.04 20.28
CA SER A 2 12.34 4.82 19.04
C SER A 2 11.36 4.18 18.02
N ASP A 3 10.91 2.97 18.29
CA ASP A 3 10.07 2.16 17.40
C ASP A 3 8.59 2.15 17.80
N VAL A 4 8.24 2.87 18.86
CA VAL A 4 6.86 3.00 19.36
C VAL A 4 6.53 4.46 19.58
N GLU A 5 5.47 4.92 18.93
CA GLU A 5 4.86 6.23 19.13
C GLU A 5 3.53 6.02 19.84
N TYR A 6 3.14 6.93 20.71
CA TYR A 6 1.83 6.89 21.36
C TYR A 6 1.23 8.28 21.50
N GLU A 7 -0.08 8.33 21.57
CA GLU A 7 -0.87 9.53 21.81
C GLU A 7 -1.92 9.24 22.87
N ILE A 8 -1.99 10.07 23.91
CA ILE A 8 -3.07 10.05 24.88
C ILE A 8 -4.09 11.10 24.44
N ILE A 9 -5.29 10.65 24.10
CA ILE A 9 -6.35 11.50 23.56
C ILE A 9 -7.36 11.80 24.68
N PRO A 10 -7.47 13.05 25.15
CA PRO A 10 -8.49 13.43 26.12
C PRO A 10 -9.90 13.21 25.61
N PRO A 11 -10.91 13.18 26.51
CA PRO A 11 -12.31 13.11 26.11
C PRO A 11 -12.68 14.17 25.06
N ASN A 12 -13.50 13.78 24.10
CA ASN A 12 -14.01 14.63 23.01
C ASN A 12 -12.93 15.21 22.07
N GLN A 13 -11.72 14.63 22.04
CA GLN A 13 -10.68 14.97 21.06
C GLN A 13 -10.57 13.88 19.98
N PRO A 14 -10.21 14.24 18.74
CA PRO A 14 -9.98 13.27 17.67
C PRO A 14 -8.63 12.56 17.86
N VAL A 15 -8.52 11.33 17.36
CA VAL A 15 -7.26 10.61 17.26
C VAL A 15 -6.46 11.17 16.09
N THR A 16 -5.17 11.46 16.28
CA THR A 16 -4.31 12.03 15.22
C THR A 16 -3.11 11.16 14.86
N LEU A 17 -2.66 10.28 15.77
CA LEU A 17 -1.49 9.43 15.54
C LEU A 17 -1.71 8.34 14.50
N ILE A 18 -2.93 7.82 14.40
CA ILE A 18 -3.30 6.73 13.51
C ILE A 18 -4.53 7.10 12.68
N GLU A 19 -4.60 6.55 11.48
CA GLU A 19 -5.78 6.68 10.64
C GLU A 19 -6.91 5.80 11.17
N THR A 20 -8.02 6.42 11.56
CA THR A 20 -9.16 5.73 12.19
C THR A 20 -10.25 5.32 11.20
N ASN A 21 -10.29 5.93 10.01
CA ASN A 21 -11.29 5.69 9.00
C ASN A 21 -10.64 5.23 7.68
N VAL A 22 -10.37 3.93 7.61
CA VAL A 22 -9.71 3.29 6.47
C VAL A 22 -10.66 2.32 5.80
N GLU A 23 -10.77 2.42 4.47
CA GLU A 23 -11.52 1.46 3.66
C GLU A 23 -10.56 0.76 2.68
N THR A 24 -10.62 -0.57 2.64
CA THR A 24 -9.84 -1.39 1.72
C THR A 24 -10.74 -1.89 0.60
N SER A 25 -10.35 -1.67 -0.64
CA SER A 25 -11.09 -2.18 -1.79
C SER A 25 -11.04 -3.72 -1.82
N PRO A 26 -12.18 -4.40 -1.91
CA PRO A 26 -12.22 -5.85 -2.01
C PRO A 26 -11.79 -6.37 -3.37
N GLU A 27 -11.71 -5.51 -4.39
CA GLU A 27 -11.40 -5.88 -5.77
C GLU A 27 -9.90 -6.12 -6.00
N VAL A 28 -9.04 -5.58 -5.12
CA VAL A 28 -7.58 -5.66 -5.26
C VAL A 28 -7.01 -6.61 -4.23
N ARG A 29 -6.58 -7.77 -4.71
CA ARG A 29 -5.91 -8.76 -3.88
C ARG A 29 -4.99 -9.62 -4.73
N ASP A 30 -3.70 -9.60 -4.44
CA ASP A 30 -2.71 -10.51 -5.01
C ASP A 30 -2.63 -10.48 -6.56
N ILE A 31 -2.83 -9.30 -7.17
CA ILE A 31 -2.84 -9.12 -8.63
C ILE A 31 -1.40 -9.05 -9.14
N GLU A 32 -0.97 -9.98 -9.99
CA GLU A 32 0.34 -9.90 -10.61
C GLU A 32 0.38 -8.79 -11.68
N LEU A 33 1.44 -7.97 -11.60
CA LEU A 33 1.74 -6.97 -12.61
C LEU A 33 2.80 -7.55 -13.57
N PHE A 34 2.33 -8.06 -14.71
CA PHE A 34 3.17 -8.64 -15.75
C PHE A 34 4.05 -7.59 -16.42
N GLY A 35 5.24 -8.00 -16.84
CA GLY A 35 6.18 -7.12 -17.55
C GLY A 35 5.82 -6.93 -19.02
N PRO A 36 6.24 -5.82 -19.66
CA PRO A 36 5.97 -5.55 -21.08
C PRO A 36 6.43 -6.63 -22.06
N ASN A 37 7.28 -7.55 -21.63
CA ASN A 37 7.77 -8.67 -22.40
C ASN A 37 7.01 -9.99 -22.15
N GLU A 38 5.95 -9.97 -21.35
CA GLU A 38 5.12 -11.14 -21.06
C GLU A 38 3.83 -11.09 -21.86
N GLU A 39 3.26 -12.26 -22.22
CA GLU A 39 2.02 -12.38 -23.00
C GLU A 39 0.82 -11.75 -22.28
N ASP A 40 0.78 -11.91 -20.95
CA ASP A 40 -0.31 -11.40 -20.10
C ASP A 40 -0.13 -9.92 -19.70
N TYR A 41 0.80 -9.20 -20.35
CA TYR A 41 1.00 -7.80 -20.05
C TYR A 41 -0.26 -6.97 -20.28
N ALA A 42 -0.75 -6.35 -19.23
CA ALA A 42 -1.92 -5.48 -19.28
C ALA A 42 -1.86 -4.41 -18.18
N VAL A 43 -2.70 -3.40 -18.33
CA VAL A 43 -3.01 -2.47 -17.24
C VAL A 43 -4.03 -3.14 -16.33
N ALA A 44 -3.66 -3.39 -15.07
CA ALA A 44 -4.56 -3.94 -14.07
C ALA A 44 -5.57 -2.88 -13.58
N GLY A 45 -6.82 -3.24 -13.50
CA GLY A 45 -7.92 -2.34 -13.14
C GLY A 45 -8.72 -1.84 -14.36
N PRO A 46 -9.55 -0.81 -14.23
CA PRO A 46 -9.67 0.07 -13.06
C PRO A 46 -10.42 -0.57 -11.88
N PHE A 47 -9.99 -0.26 -10.66
CA PHE A 47 -10.65 -0.67 -9.42
C PHE A 47 -11.12 0.53 -8.62
N THR A 48 -12.28 0.41 -7.99
CA THR A 48 -12.83 1.46 -7.15
C THR A 48 -12.12 1.49 -5.78
N VAL A 49 -11.72 2.69 -5.34
CA VAL A 49 -10.92 2.87 -4.13
C VAL A 49 -11.78 3.01 -2.88
N VAL A 50 -12.95 3.61 -3.00
CA VAL A 50 -13.85 3.93 -1.89
C VAL A 50 -15.31 3.76 -2.29
N SER A 51 -16.13 3.32 -1.34
CA SER A 51 -17.58 3.08 -1.52
C SER A 51 -18.35 4.35 -1.94
N PRO A 52 -19.54 4.20 -2.54
CA PRO A 52 -20.42 5.33 -2.85
C PRO A 52 -20.71 6.19 -1.62
N ASN A 53 -20.93 7.49 -1.83
CA ASN A 53 -21.22 8.51 -0.81
C ASN A 53 -20.09 8.74 0.21
N ARG A 54 -18.90 8.14 -0.01
CA ARG A 54 -17.70 8.42 0.78
C ARG A 54 -16.65 9.11 -0.09
N ARG A 55 -15.76 9.87 0.54
CA ARG A 55 -14.70 10.62 -0.15
C ARG A 55 -13.37 10.36 0.56
N THR A 56 -12.32 10.20 -0.21
CA THR A 56 -10.96 10.02 0.31
C THR A 56 -10.10 11.22 -0.02
N GLN A 57 -9.10 11.47 0.80
CA GLN A 57 -8.04 12.47 0.56
C GLN A 57 -6.67 11.83 0.41
N LYS A 58 -6.58 10.50 0.62
CA LYS A 58 -5.31 9.80 0.55
C LYS A 58 -5.55 8.37 0.09
N ILE A 59 -4.77 7.97 -0.91
CA ILE A 59 -4.80 6.60 -1.45
C ILE A 59 -3.50 5.91 -1.07
N GLU A 60 -3.60 4.71 -0.52
CA GLU A 60 -2.46 3.84 -0.22
C GLU A 60 -2.51 2.59 -1.08
N ILE A 61 -1.37 2.24 -1.66
CA ILE A 61 -1.20 1.04 -2.48
C ILE A 61 -0.11 0.17 -1.87
N ASP A 62 -0.44 -1.09 -1.66
CA ASP A 62 0.54 -2.10 -1.27
C ASP A 62 1.07 -2.83 -2.49
N ILE A 63 2.39 -2.85 -2.60
CA ILE A 63 3.14 -3.58 -3.60
C ILE A 63 3.95 -4.65 -2.89
N THR A 64 3.92 -5.88 -3.41
CA THR A 64 4.69 -6.99 -2.86
C THR A 64 5.62 -7.62 -3.89
N LEU A 65 6.74 -8.09 -3.41
CA LEU A 65 7.71 -8.92 -4.10
C LEU A 65 7.77 -10.25 -3.33
N PRO A 66 6.87 -11.19 -3.60
CA PRO A 66 6.67 -12.38 -2.75
C PRO A 66 7.89 -13.31 -2.69
N SER A 67 8.73 -13.31 -3.72
CA SER A 67 9.97 -14.10 -3.80
C SER A 67 11.23 -13.26 -3.57
N GLY A 68 11.08 -12.01 -3.11
CA GLY A 68 12.18 -11.05 -3.11
C GLY A 68 12.46 -10.47 -4.50
N LEU A 69 13.66 -9.90 -4.68
CA LEU A 69 14.09 -9.28 -5.94
C LEU A 69 15.57 -9.58 -6.18
N TYR A 70 15.87 -10.51 -7.07
CA TYR A 70 17.22 -11.00 -7.31
C TYR A 70 17.36 -11.78 -8.62
N TYR A 71 18.60 -12.11 -8.95
CA TYR A 71 18.98 -13.14 -9.91
C TYR A 71 20.11 -13.98 -9.31
N THR A 72 19.96 -15.29 -9.31
CA THR A 72 21.01 -16.21 -8.86
C THR A 72 22.03 -16.40 -9.95
N GLY A 73 23.18 -15.75 -9.84
CA GLY A 73 24.34 -15.95 -10.69
C GLY A 73 25.31 -16.97 -10.12
N ASP A 74 26.38 -17.25 -10.86
CA ASP A 74 27.39 -18.26 -10.46
C ASP A 74 28.20 -17.84 -9.22
N LYS A 75 28.25 -16.54 -8.93
CA LYS A 75 28.97 -15.96 -7.77
C LYS A 75 28.05 -15.46 -6.66
N GLY A 76 26.76 -15.83 -6.67
CA GLY A 76 25.77 -15.41 -5.70
C GLY A 76 24.63 -14.57 -6.27
N LEU A 77 23.95 -13.83 -5.42
CA LEU A 77 22.80 -13.02 -5.80
C LEU A 77 23.24 -11.73 -6.51
N ASN A 78 22.63 -11.46 -7.64
CA ASN A 78 22.76 -10.21 -8.36
C ASN A 78 21.50 -9.37 -8.22
N ALA A 79 21.66 -8.05 -8.13
CA ALA A 79 20.56 -7.12 -8.02
C ALA A 79 19.64 -7.16 -9.26
N ARG A 80 18.37 -6.96 -9.03
CA ARG A 80 17.34 -6.77 -10.07
C ARG A 80 16.48 -5.57 -9.72
N THR A 81 15.88 -4.99 -10.75
CA THR A 81 14.99 -3.85 -10.64
C THR A 81 13.56 -4.28 -10.95
N ALA A 82 12.62 -3.81 -10.16
CA ALA A 82 11.20 -3.85 -10.45
C ALA A 82 10.65 -2.42 -10.43
N SER A 83 9.80 -2.09 -11.40
CA SER A 83 9.18 -0.77 -11.49
C SER A 83 7.73 -0.87 -11.96
N CYS A 84 6.89 0.01 -11.43
CA CYS A 84 5.49 0.13 -11.82
C CYS A 84 5.03 1.59 -11.78
N GLN A 85 3.88 1.82 -12.39
CA GLN A 85 3.21 3.11 -12.43
C GLN A 85 1.73 2.90 -12.11
N PHE A 86 1.19 3.80 -11.32
CA PHE A 86 -0.22 3.86 -11.00
C PHE A 86 -0.81 5.20 -11.43
N GLU A 87 -2.08 5.15 -11.85
CA GLU A 87 -2.87 6.29 -12.26
C GLU A 87 -4.23 6.24 -11.57
N TYR A 88 -4.81 7.40 -11.35
CA TYR A 88 -6.15 7.53 -10.78
C TYR A 88 -7.03 8.44 -11.63
N ARG A 89 -8.34 8.32 -11.53
CA ARG A 89 -9.32 9.24 -12.11
C ARG A 89 -10.51 9.41 -11.19
N SER A 90 -11.12 10.58 -11.25
CA SER A 90 -12.36 10.86 -10.52
C SER A 90 -13.55 10.09 -11.10
N ILE A 91 -14.44 9.65 -10.21
CA ILE A 91 -15.72 9.00 -10.55
C ILE A 91 -16.85 9.61 -9.72
N ASP A 92 -18.09 9.48 -10.23
CA ASP A 92 -19.29 9.80 -9.50
C ASP A 92 -19.75 8.63 -8.56
N ASP A 93 -20.83 8.80 -7.84
CA ASP A 93 -21.34 7.77 -6.92
C ASP A 93 -21.98 6.56 -7.65
N ALA A 94 -22.20 6.67 -8.95
CA ALA A 94 -22.62 5.56 -9.82
C ALA A 94 -21.44 4.85 -10.50
N ASN A 95 -20.20 5.17 -10.13
CA ASN A 95 -18.93 4.69 -10.70
C ASN A 95 -18.66 5.17 -12.16
N ASN A 96 -19.36 6.17 -12.66
CA ASN A 96 -19.05 6.72 -13.97
C ASN A 96 -17.82 7.62 -13.89
N PRO A 97 -16.91 7.56 -14.88
CA PRO A 97 -15.78 8.47 -14.96
C PRO A 97 -16.24 9.93 -15.10
N VAL A 98 -15.65 10.83 -14.30
CA VAL A 98 -15.91 12.28 -14.32
C VAL A 98 -14.68 13.06 -14.77
N GLY A 99 -13.51 12.42 -14.80
CA GLY A 99 -12.26 13.03 -15.19
C GLY A 99 -11.34 12.09 -15.95
N ASP A 100 -10.26 12.66 -16.48
CA ASP A 100 -9.21 11.92 -17.17
C ASP A 100 -8.26 11.22 -16.17
N TRP A 101 -7.51 10.23 -16.66
CA TRP A 101 -6.48 9.58 -15.91
C TRP A 101 -5.33 10.54 -15.58
N GLN A 102 -4.99 10.62 -14.30
CA GLN A 102 -3.90 11.40 -13.75
C GLN A 102 -2.84 10.47 -13.15
N PRO A 103 -1.55 10.83 -13.22
CA PRO A 103 -0.51 10.08 -12.52
C PRO A 103 -0.78 10.05 -11.01
N LEU A 104 -0.77 8.87 -10.40
CA LEU A 104 -0.80 8.73 -8.95
C LEU A 104 0.63 8.72 -8.40
N PHE A 105 1.44 7.74 -8.84
CA PHE A 105 2.87 7.68 -8.58
C PHE A 105 3.58 6.71 -9.54
N SER A 106 4.90 6.84 -9.58
CA SER A 106 5.80 5.85 -10.16
C SER A 106 6.70 5.27 -9.07
N TRP A 107 6.90 3.96 -9.08
CA TRP A 107 7.70 3.25 -8.09
C TRP A 107 8.79 2.43 -8.78
N ASN A 108 9.96 2.42 -8.15
CA ASN A 108 11.14 1.69 -8.62
C ASN A 108 11.96 1.21 -7.41
N ARG A 109 12.41 -0.04 -7.44
CA ARG A 109 13.34 -0.61 -6.46
C ARG A 109 14.32 -1.56 -7.11
N THR A 110 15.57 -1.46 -6.68
CA THR A 110 16.65 -2.37 -7.05
C THR A 110 17.13 -3.06 -5.78
N LEU A 111 17.03 -4.37 -5.73
CA LEU A 111 17.40 -5.18 -4.59
C LEU A 111 18.18 -6.42 -5.01
N SER A 112 18.84 -7.07 -4.02
CA SER A 112 19.54 -8.35 -4.16
C SER A 112 19.18 -9.21 -2.95
N THR A 113 17.91 -9.64 -2.87
CA THR A 113 17.40 -10.41 -1.72
C THR A 113 16.38 -11.44 -2.13
N THR A 114 16.44 -12.61 -1.50
CA THR A 114 15.41 -13.65 -1.62
C THR A 114 14.27 -13.48 -0.60
N THR A 115 14.45 -12.56 0.36
CA THR A 115 13.43 -12.29 1.37
C THR A 115 12.24 -11.56 0.75
N PRO A 116 11.00 -12.01 0.98
CA PRO A 116 9.81 -11.28 0.56
C PRO A 116 9.84 -9.83 1.02
N GLN A 117 9.40 -8.93 0.17
CA GLN A 117 9.36 -7.50 0.45
C GLN A 117 7.94 -6.96 0.24
N ARG A 118 7.54 -6.04 1.10
CA ARG A 118 6.27 -5.31 0.98
C ARG A 118 6.53 -3.82 1.11
N PHE A 119 5.85 -3.03 0.28
CA PHE A 119 5.95 -1.58 0.26
C PHE A 119 4.54 -1.00 0.24
N THR A 120 4.27 -0.09 1.15
CA THR A 120 3.06 0.74 1.12
C THR A 120 3.43 2.13 0.62
N ILE A 121 2.79 2.57 -0.45
CA ILE A 121 2.98 3.89 -1.02
C ILE A 121 1.69 4.70 -0.81
N ALA A 122 1.81 5.81 -0.10
CA ALA A 122 0.71 6.70 0.21
C ALA A 122 0.81 7.97 -0.64
N THR A 123 -0.29 8.37 -1.26
CA THR A 123 -0.38 9.58 -2.08
C THR A 123 -1.60 10.40 -1.67
N GLN A 124 -1.38 11.68 -1.38
CA GLN A 124 -2.47 12.63 -1.16
C GLN A 124 -3.14 12.96 -2.49
N VAL A 125 -4.46 13.00 -2.46
CA VAL A 125 -5.31 13.39 -3.60
C VAL A 125 -6.33 14.43 -3.14
N PRO A 126 -6.90 15.25 -4.02
CA PRO A 126 -8.05 16.08 -3.66
C PRO A 126 -9.17 15.23 -3.05
N GLU A 127 -9.99 15.81 -2.20
CA GLU A 127 -11.13 15.08 -1.64
C GLU A 127 -12.06 14.62 -2.74
N GLY A 128 -12.27 13.30 -2.85
CA GLY A 128 -13.03 12.76 -3.95
C GLY A 128 -13.23 11.26 -3.89
N ARG A 129 -13.86 10.77 -4.94
CA ARG A 129 -14.06 9.36 -5.21
C ARG A 129 -13.30 8.97 -6.47
N TYR A 130 -12.60 7.84 -6.44
CA TYR A 130 -11.62 7.50 -7.47
C TYR A 130 -11.66 6.05 -7.90
N GLN A 131 -11.23 5.83 -9.13
CA GLN A 131 -10.73 4.56 -9.63
C GLN A 131 -9.22 4.64 -9.79
N VAL A 132 -8.55 3.52 -9.57
CA VAL A 132 -7.09 3.37 -9.74
C VAL A 132 -6.80 2.22 -10.69
N ARG A 133 -5.75 2.39 -11.52
CA ARG A 133 -5.19 1.34 -12.35
C ARG A 133 -3.67 1.34 -12.25
N GLY A 134 -3.05 0.19 -12.48
CA GLY A 134 -1.60 0.05 -12.37
C GLY A 134 -1.02 -0.86 -13.42
N LYS A 135 0.27 -0.68 -13.71
CA LYS A 135 1.03 -1.54 -14.62
C LYS A 135 2.49 -1.61 -14.22
N ARG A 136 3.12 -2.72 -14.51
CA ARG A 136 4.57 -2.82 -14.49
C ARG A 136 5.17 -2.04 -15.67
N THR A 137 6.32 -1.39 -15.45
CA THR A 137 6.94 -0.53 -16.49
C THR A 137 8.27 -1.08 -17.01
N ASN A 138 8.87 -2.06 -16.33
CA ASN A 138 10.08 -2.72 -16.81
C ASN A 138 9.83 -4.18 -17.17
N ASN A 139 10.66 -4.69 -18.05
CA ASN A 139 10.65 -6.11 -18.43
C ASN A 139 10.90 -7.02 -17.20
N LYS A 140 10.19 -8.14 -17.16
CA LYS A 140 10.40 -9.19 -16.17
C LYS A 140 11.48 -10.13 -16.66
N ASN A 141 12.41 -10.54 -15.79
CA ASN A 141 13.31 -11.63 -16.10
C ASN A 141 12.57 -12.95 -15.90
N THR A 142 12.35 -13.67 -16.98
CA THR A 142 11.58 -14.93 -17.00
C THR A 142 12.42 -16.16 -16.67
N SER A 143 13.73 -15.99 -16.38
CA SER A 143 14.58 -17.09 -15.95
C SER A 143 14.15 -17.67 -14.60
N TYR A 144 14.17 -19.00 -14.47
CA TYR A 144 13.92 -19.68 -13.19
C TYR A 144 14.92 -19.29 -12.06
N ARG A 145 16.07 -18.69 -12.44
CA ARG A 145 17.06 -18.15 -11.49
C ARG A 145 16.68 -16.79 -10.92
N ALA A 146 15.60 -16.16 -11.37
CA ALA A 146 15.20 -14.83 -10.97
C ALA A 146 13.96 -14.85 -10.05
N GLY A 147 14.07 -14.13 -8.92
CA GLY A 147 12.92 -13.71 -8.13
C GLY A 147 12.63 -12.25 -8.47
N ASN A 148 11.49 -11.98 -9.15
CA ASN A 148 11.12 -10.62 -9.56
C ASN A 148 9.62 -10.49 -9.90
N THR A 149 8.81 -11.37 -9.37
CA THR A 149 7.35 -11.22 -9.42
C THR A 149 6.96 -9.97 -8.65
N LEU A 150 6.14 -9.13 -9.28
CA LEU A 150 5.64 -7.90 -8.72
C LEU A 150 4.11 -8.01 -8.62
N LYS A 151 3.56 -7.78 -7.42
CA LYS A 151 2.12 -7.89 -7.18
C LYS A 151 1.56 -6.60 -6.59
N TRP A 152 0.36 -6.27 -7.00
CA TRP A 152 -0.50 -5.28 -6.37
C TRP A 152 -1.39 -6.00 -5.36
N ASP A 153 -1.14 -5.77 -4.09
CA ASP A 153 -1.71 -6.58 -3.02
C ASP A 153 -2.94 -5.94 -2.35
N ALA A 154 -2.95 -4.62 -2.27
CA ALA A 154 -4.10 -3.89 -1.76
C ALA A 154 -4.15 -2.45 -2.25
N VAL A 155 -5.35 -1.87 -2.24
CA VAL A 155 -5.56 -0.43 -2.29
C VAL A 155 -6.47 -0.02 -1.12
N ARG A 156 -6.05 1.02 -0.40
CA ARG A 156 -6.80 1.59 0.71
C ARG A 156 -7.08 3.06 0.46
N SER A 157 -8.21 3.50 0.93
CA SER A 157 -8.59 4.90 1.02
C SER A 157 -8.57 5.34 2.48
N ILE A 158 -7.95 6.48 2.73
CA ILE A 158 -8.00 7.13 4.02
C ILE A 158 -9.03 8.25 3.91
N ILE A 159 -10.08 8.11 4.70
CA ILE A 159 -11.20 9.04 4.71
C ILE A 159 -10.99 10.01 5.85
N PRO A 160 -11.13 11.32 5.63
CA PRO A 160 -11.03 12.28 6.72
C PRO A 160 -11.96 11.91 7.86
N ASP A 161 -11.41 11.83 9.05
CA ASP A 161 -12.16 11.47 10.26
C ASP A 161 -11.85 12.46 11.38
N ASN A 162 -12.87 13.18 11.80
CA ASN A 162 -12.83 14.07 12.96
C ASN A 162 -13.69 13.52 14.10
N SER A 163 -13.97 12.23 14.08
CA SER A 163 -14.76 11.58 15.12
C SER A 163 -14.12 11.73 16.48
N THR A 164 -14.92 12.08 17.46
CA THR A 164 -14.51 12.17 18.85
C THR A 164 -15.24 11.10 19.66
N TYR A 165 -14.62 10.67 20.74
CA TYR A 165 -15.13 9.59 21.56
C TYR A 165 -15.49 10.15 22.94
N GLY A 166 -16.71 10.57 23.13
CA GLY A 166 -17.37 10.98 24.38
C GLY A 166 -16.48 11.21 25.61
N ASP A 167 -16.93 10.74 26.76
CA ASP A 167 -16.26 10.99 28.07
C ASP A 167 -15.15 9.98 28.40
N VAL A 168 -14.49 9.42 27.37
CA VAL A 168 -13.39 8.44 27.55
C VAL A 168 -12.07 9.03 27.11
N THR A 169 -10.99 8.70 27.83
CA THR A 169 -9.63 8.93 27.40
C THR A 169 -9.17 7.72 26.56
N LEU A 170 -8.60 7.97 25.39
CA LEU A 170 -8.10 6.93 24.51
C LEU A 170 -6.56 6.91 24.52
N LEU A 171 -6.00 5.74 24.22
CA LEU A 171 -4.59 5.56 23.94
C LEU A 171 -4.44 5.04 22.51
N ALA A 172 -3.85 5.84 21.62
CA ALA A 172 -3.42 5.37 20.31
C ALA A 172 -1.95 4.97 20.37
N VAL A 173 -1.62 3.80 19.81
CA VAL A 173 -0.25 3.28 19.78
C VAL A 173 0.10 2.87 18.36
N LYS A 174 1.25 3.34 17.87
CA LYS A 174 1.82 2.98 16.58
C LYS A 174 3.18 2.35 16.78
N ALA A 175 3.29 1.07 16.48
CA ALA A 175 4.53 0.32 16.62
C ALA A 175 5.11 -0.01 15.25
N LYS A 176 6.40 0.27 15.05
CA LYS A 176 7.14 -0.10 13.86
C LYS A 176 7.73 -1.51 14.05
N ALA A 177 7.42 -2.42 13.12
CA ALA A 177 8.00 -3.75 13.12
C ALA A 177 9.52 -3.65 12.83
N THR A 178 10.32 -3.89 13.86
CA THR A 178 11.79 -3.92 13.80
C THR A 178 12.29 -5.18 14.50
N ASN A 179 13.59 -5.42 14.44
CA ASN A 179 14.19 -6.54 15.18
C ASN A 179 14.01 -6.45 16.72
N ASN A 180 13.67 -5.27 17.24
CA ASN A 180 13.37 -5.04 18.65
C ASN A 180 11.93 -5.39 19.03
N LEU A 181 11.03 -5.46 18.02
CA LEU A 181 9.63 -5.85 18.13
C LEU A 181 9.43 -7.11 17.27
N ASN A 182 10.12 -8.19 17.60
CA ASN A 182 9.95 -9.43 16.90
C ASN A 182 8.69 -10.19 17.37
N ASN A 183 8.29 -11.23 16.65
CA ASN A 183 7.09 -12.03 16.89
C ASN A 183 7.09 -12.82 18.22
N ASP A 184 7.88 -12.40 19.19
CA ASP A 184 7.85 -13.02 20.50
C ASP A 184 6.54 -12.64 21.21
N SER A 185 5.80 -13.64 21.66
CA SER A 185 4.56 -13.50 22.42
C SER A 185 4.71 -12.73 23.75
N SER A 186 5.91 -12.28 24.06
CA SER A 186 6.25 -11.47 25.23
C SER A 186 6.15 -9.96 25.03
N ALA A 187 5.91 -9.46 23.81
CA ALA A 187 5.68 -8.04 23.60
C ALA A 187 4.37 -7.61 24.29
N ARG A 188 4.48 -6.91 25.41
CA ARG A 188 3.34 -6.40 26.20
C ARG A 188 3.39 -4.89 26.26
N ILE A 189 2.23 -4.27 26.12
CA ILE A 189 2.02 -2.86 26.42
C ILE A 189 1.42 -2.82 27.83
N ASN A 190 2.14 -2.28 28.78
CA ASN A 190 1.61 -1.99 30.11
C ASN A 190 1.13 -0.54 30.12
N VAL A 191 -0.09 -0.32 30.59
CA VAL A 191 -0.69 1.01 30.79
C VAL A 191 -0.93 1.12 32.30
N ASP A 192 -0.19 2.01 32.95
CA ASP A 192 -0.33 2.33 34.37
C ASP A 192 -1.25 3.55 34.55
#